data_d18cabc61e7cc5520b8474740fabac0c
#
_entry.id   d18cabc61e7cc5520b8474740fabac0c
#
_cell.length_a   1.000
_cell.length_b   1.000
_cell.length_c   1.000
_cell.angle_alpha   90.00
_cell.angle_beta   90.00
_cell.angle_gamma   90.00
#
_symmetry.space_group_name_H-M   'P 1'
#
loop_
_entity.id
_entity.type
_entity.pdbx_description
1 polymer ?
#
loop_
_entity_poly.entity_id
_entity_poly.type
_entity_poly.pdbx_seq_one_letter_code
_entity_poly.pdbx_strand_id
1 'polypeptide(L)'
;SGAYDYNTAMQRAVKAMTASGLRTVDYDSGTKNRVEVATRRSVMTGITQLSANISMSNAKLLGIDSYEVTAHGGARNTGSGYLNHASWQGKVYSMKGLEEICGYGQGGGLAGWNCRHSFYPFDKEIDERIYSDDDLRKMKEEESKKKSFEGKEYDTYQATQYQRELETRLRYNRQNIKLLTT
;
A
#
# COMPACT_ATOMS: atom_id res chain seq x y z
N SER A 1 21.92 1.98 12.28
CA SER A 1 22.23 3.41 12.27
C SER A 1 21.31 4.12 11.32
N GLY A 2 20.30 4.85 11.84
CA GLY A 2 19.31 5.60 11.08
C GLY A 2 19.90 6.86 10.41
N ALA A 3 20.90 6.69 9.56
CA ALA A 3 21.62 7.79 8.94
C ALA A 3 20.80 8.57 7.89
N TYR A 4 19.65 8.04 7.43
CA TYR A 4 18.85 8.68 6.37
C TYR A 4 17.36 8.54 6.64
N ASP A 5 16.64 9.66 6.48
CA ASP A 5 15.18 9.65 6.40
C ASP A 5 14.71 9.03 5.07
N TYR A 6 13.41 8.71 5.01
CA TYR A 6 12.77 8.11 3.84
C TYR A 6 13.00 8.94 2.54
N ASN A 7 12.85 10.26 2.61
CA ASN A 7 12.98 11.11 1.42
C ASN A 7 14.41 11.09 0.89
N THR A 8 15.40 11.15 1.79
CA THR A 8 16.83 11.06 1.44
C THR A 8 17.15 9.70 0.83
N ALA A 9 16.66 8.60 1.40
CA ALA A 9 16.85 7.25 0.85
C ALA A 9 16.23 7.13 -0.56
N MET A 10 15.01 7.64 -0.74
CA MET A 10 14.33 7.68 -2.03
C MET A 10 15.09 8.50 -3.07
N GLN A 11 15.51 9.71 -2.72
CA GLN A 11 16.26 10.58 -3.64
C GLN A 11 17.56 9.93 -4.09
N ARG A 12 18.29 9.28 -3.19
CA ARG A 12 19.54 8.56 -3.51
C ARG A 12 19.29 7.39 -4.45
N ALA A 13 18.27 6.56 -4.17
CA ALA A 13 17.92 5.43 -5.02
C ALA A 13 17.51 5.90 -6.43
N VAL A 14 16.64 6.91 -6.54
CA VAL A 14 16.25 7.49 -7.83
C VAL A 14 17.46 8.06 -8.56
N LYS A 15 18.31 8.84 -7.88
CA LYS A 15 19.52 9.42 -8.47
C LYS A 15 20.48 8.35 -9.00
N ALA A 16 20.68 7.28 -8.25
CA ALA A 16 21.55 6.18 -8.67
C ALA A 16 21.00 5.48 -9.94
N MET A 17 19.68 5.23 -9.99
CA MET A 17 19.05 4.61 -11.15
C MET A 17 19.02 5.53 -12.39
N THR A 18 18.75 6.82 -12.18
CA THR A 18 18.69 7.78 -13.30
C THR A 18 20.08 8.19 -13.81
N ALA A 19 21.14 8.07 -13.00
CA ALA A 19 22.51 8.31 -13.41
C ALA A 19 22.97 7.35 -14.53
N SER A 20 22.36 6.17 -14.64
CA SER A 20 22.59 5.22 -15.74
C SER A 20 21.87 5.57 -17.05
N GLY A 21 21.15 6.69 -17.10
CA GLY A 21 20.30 7.07 -18.24
C GLY A 21 18.93 6.38 -18.27
N LEU A 22 18.64 5.50 -17.33
CA LEU A 22 17.38 4.79 -17.23
C LEU A 22 16.24 5.76 -16.90
N ARG A 23 15.23 5.87 -17.75
CA ARG A 23 14.05 6.74 -17.55
C ARG A 23 12.77 5.98 -17.24
N THR A 24 12.66 4.78 -17.75
CA THR A 24 11.50 3.90 -17.58
C THR A 24 11.94 2.49 -17.16
N VAL A 25 11.08 1.81 -16.45
CA VAL A 25 11.17 0.38 -16.17
C VAL A 25 10.04 -0.29 -16.95
N ASP A 26 10.40 -1.20 -17.82
CA ASP A 26 9.46 -1.99 -18.62
C ASP A 26 9.28 -3.34 -17.93
N TYR A 27 8.03 -3.73 -17.71
CA TYR A 27 7.67 -5.01 -17.09
C TYR A 27 7.21 -6.01 -18.14
N ASP A 28 7.41 -7.29 -17.90
CA ASP A 28 6.98 -8.39 -18.79
C ASP A 28 5.48 -8.34 -19.10
N SER A 29 4.69 -7.74 -18.20
CA SER A 29 3.27 -7.46 -18.42
C SER A 29 2.98 -6.39 -19.49
N GLY A 30 3.99 -5.81 -20.12
CA GLY A 30 3.86 -4.68 -21.05
C GLY A 30 3.66 -3.32 -20.37
N THR A 31 3.54 -3.29 -19.04
CA THR A 31 3.40 -2.04 -18.30
C THR A 31 4.74 -1.30 -18.24
N LYS A 32 4.71 0.00 -18.52
CA LYS A 32 5.88 0.88 -18.40
C LYS A 32 5.68 1.86 -17.27
N ASN A 33 6.63 1.90 -16.35
CA ASN A 33 6.63 2.88 -15.26
C ASN A 33 7.87 3.76 -15.33
N ARG A 34 7.74 5.01 -14.92
CA ARG A 34 8.89 5.89 -14.72
C ARG A 34 9.75 5.33 -13.59
N VAL A 35 11.06 5.54 -13.70
CA VAL A 35 12.04 5.04 -12.71
C VAL A 35 11.70 5.49 -11.30
N GLU A 36 11.33 6.76 -11.10
CA GLU A 36 10.98 7.26 -9.78
C GLU A 36 9.73 6.56 -9.19
N VAL A 37 8.76 6.18 -10.01
CA VAL A 37 7.55 5.46 -9.58
C VAL A 37 7.89 4.02 -9.20
N ALA A 38 8.67 3.35 -10.02
CA ALA A 38 9.14 1.99 -9.78
C ALA A 38 10.01 1.91 -8.50
N THR A 39 10.97 2.84 -8.37
CA THR A 39 11.85 2.93 -7.21
C THR A 39 11.06 3.17 -5.93
N ARG A 40 10.13 4.14 -5.94
CA ARG A 40 9.27 4.41 -4.78
C ARG A 40 8.49 3.17 -4.36
N ARG A 41 7.89 2.46 -5.32
CA ARG A 41 7.17 1.22 -5.05
C ARG A 41 8.06 0.18 -4.39
N SER A 42 9.26 -0.05 -4.93
CA SER A 42 10.20 -1.04 -4.40
C SER A 42 10.66 -0.68 -2.99
N VAL A 43 11.03 0.58 -2.74
CA VAL A 43 11.46 1.03 -1.41
C VAL A 43 10.34 0.91 -0.39
N MET A 44 9.11 1.35 -0.73
CA MET A 44 7.97 1.23 0.18
C MET A 44 7.64 -0.22 0.49
N THR A 45 7.62 -1.09 -0.53
CA THR A 45 7.40 -2.52 -0.32
C THR A 45 8.47 -3.14 0.57
N GLY A 46 9.75 -2.81 0.35
CA GLY A 46 10.84 -3.29 1.19
C GLY A 46 10.73 -2.84 2.65
N ILE A 47 10.34 -1.58 2.91
CA ILE A 47 10.10 -1.07 4.26
C ILE A 47 8.94 -1.81 4.92
N THR A 48 7.84 -2.03 4.21
CA THR A 48 6.68 -2.75 4.74
C THR A 48 7.02 -4.21 5.05
N GLN A 49 7.78 -4.87 4.20
CA GLN A 49 8.26 -6.24 4.43
C GLN A 49 9.23 -6.33 5.62
N LEU A 50 10.12 -5.35 5.78
CA LEU A 50 11.00 -5.27 6.95
C LEU A 50 10.17 -5.11 8.24
N SER A 51 9.18 -4.24 8.25
CA SER A 51 8.26 -4.07 9.38
C SER A 51 7.51 -5.37 9.69
N ALA A 52 7.04 -6.10 8.67
CA ALA A 52 6.39 -7.39 8.83
C ALA A 52 7.33 -8.43 9.46
N ASN A 53 8.59 -8.50 9.02
CA ASN A 53 9.59 -9.40 9.60
C ASN A 53 9.88 -9.07 11.07
N ILE A 54 9.95 -7.79 11.44
CA ILE A 54 10.11 -7.36 12.84
C ILE A 54 8.90 -7.79 13.65
N SER A 55 7.68 -7.58 13.18
CA SER A 55 6.44 -8.00 13.85
C SER A 55 6.41 -9.52 14.09
N MET A 56 6.78 -10.31 13.09
CA MET A 56 6.86 -11.78 13.22
C MET A 56 7.94 -12.20 14.21
N SER A 57 9.11 -11.55 14.20
CA SER A 57 10.18 -11.84 15.14
C SER A 57 9.76 -11.53 16.59
N ASN A 58 9.07 -10.42 16.80
CA ASN A 58 8.54 -10.04 18.10
C ASN A 58 7.47 -11.03 18.58
N ALA A 59 6.53 -11.42 17.71
CA ALA A 59 5.51 -12.42 18.02
C ALA A 59 6.15 -13.74 18.48
N LYS A 60 7.17 -14.21 17.76
CA LYS A 60 7.91 -15.43 18.11
C LYS A 60 8.60 -15.32 19.48
N LEU A 61 9.20 -14.18 19.78
CA LEU A 61 9.85 -13.93 21.09
C LEU A 61 8.85 -13.91 22.24
N LEU A 62 7.63 -13.43 21.98
CA LEU A 62 6.55 -13.34 22.97
C LEU A 62 5.69 -14.61 23.04
N GLY A 63 5.92 -15.59 22.16
CA GLY A 63 5.08 -16.79 22.08
C GLY A 63 3.67 -16.54 21.53
N ILE A 64 3.47 -15.44 20.78
CA ILE A 64 2.20 -15.03 20.19
C ILE A 64 2.08 -15.61 18.77
N ASP A 65 0.92 -16.18 18.45
CA ASP A 65 0.61 -16.79 17.15
C ASP A 65 -0.44 -16.02 16.33
N SER A 66 -0.90 -14.90 16.85
CA SER A 66 -1.96 -14.07 16.26
C SER A 66 -1.46 -12.66 15.99
N TYR A 67 -2.06 -12.03 14.97
CA TYR A 67 -1.65 -10.71 14.48
C TYR A 67 -2.88 -9.86 14.18
N GLU A 68 -2.90 -8.62 14.64
CA GLU A 68 -3.89 -7.64 14.21
C GLU A 68 -3.36 -6.88 12.99
N VAL A 69 -4.16 -6.85 11.92
CA VAL A 69 -3.86 -6.11 10.69
C VAL A 69 -4.40 -4.69 10.81
N THR A 70 -3.61 -3.70 10.41
CA THR A 70 -4.06 -2.29 10.42
C THR A 70 -5.22 -2.06 9.46
N ALA A 71 -6.05 -1.05 9.74
CA ALA A 71 -7.07 -0.55 8.83
C ALA A 71 -6.82 0.91 8.49
N HIS A 72 -7.21 1.32 7.28
CA HIS A 72 -7.16 2.71 6.85
C HIS A 72 -8.20 3.01 5.78
N GLY A 73 -8.59 4.28 5.69
CA GLY A 73 -9.48 4.76 4.65
C GLY A 73 -8.86 4.66 3.25
N GLY A 74 -9.71 4.39 2.23
CA GLY A 74 -9.29 4.23 0.84
C GLY A 74 -8.50 2.95 0.58
N ALA A 75 -8.69 1.91 1.39
CA ALA A 75 -8.16 0.58 1.10
C ALA A 75 -8.72 0.05 -0.21
N ARG A 76 -7.91 -0.72 -0.95
CA ARG A 76 -8.36 -1.35 -2.20
C ARG A 76 -9.61 -2.18 -1.93
N ASN A 77 -10.71 -1.83 -2.58
CA ASN A 77 -12.01 -2.50 -2.44
C ASN A 77 -12.41 -3.26 -3.72
N THR A 78 -11.48 -3.47 -4.64
CA THR A 78 -11.69 -4.16 -5.92
C THR A 78 -10.94 -5.49 -5.95
N GLY A 79 -11.39 -6.38 -6.82
CA GLY A 79 -10.86 -7.74 -6.91
C GLY A 79 -11.55 -8.70 -5.92
N SER A 80 -11.08 -9.93 -5.86
CA SER A 80 -11.59 -11.00 -4.99
C SER A 80 -10.49 -11.53 -4.07
N GLY A 81 -10.87 -12.15 -2.96
CA GLY A 81 -9.94 -12.73 -2.00
C GLY A 81 -8.97 -11.68 -1.45
N TYR A 82 -7.70 -12.05 -1.35
CA TYR A 82 -6.67 -11.17 -0.79
C TYR A 82 -6.42 -9.87 -1.58
N LEU A 83 -6.86 -9.80 -2.83
CA LEU A 83 -6.75 -8.58 -3.64
C LEU A 83 -7.67 -7.47 -3.15
N ASN A 84 -8.75 -7.80 -2.45
CA ASN A 84 -9.68 -6.83 -1.85
C ASN A 84 -9.26 -6.53 -0.42
N HIS A 85 -8.40 -5.54 -0.24
CA HIS A 85 -7.84 -5.19 1.07
C HIS A 85 -8.90 -4.71 2.07
N ALA A 86 -9.95 -4.05 1.60
CA ALA A 86 -11.06 -3.59 2.44
C ALA A 86 -11.83 -4.76 3.10
N SER A 87 -11.73 -5.98 2.57
CA SER A 87 -12.44 -7.14 3.11
C SER A 87 -11.78 -7.74 4.34
N TRP A 88 -10.47 -7.61 4.49
CA TRP A 88 -9.70 -8.26 5.55
C TRP A 88 -8.96 -7.31 6.50
N GLN A 89 -8.89 -6.01 6.21
CA GLN A 89 -8.23 -5.05 7.11
C GLN A 89 -8.88 -4.97 8.50
N GLY A 90 -8.11 -4.57 9.51
CA GLY A 90 -8.58 -4.29 10.87
C GLY A 90 -9.00 -5.52 11.66
N LYS A 91 -8.63 -6.72 11.24
CA LYS A 91 -9.00 -7.97 11.89
C LYS A 91 -7.78 -8.72 12.39
N VAL A 92 -8.02 -9.68 13.28
CA VAL A 92 -6.99 -10.53 13.86
C VAL A 92 -6.94 -11.87 13.11
N TYR A 93 -5.72 -12.29 12.76
CA TYR A 93 -5.45 -13.52 12.02
C TYR A 93 -4.29 -14.30 12.63
N SER A 94 -4.31 -15.63 12.50
CA SER A 94 -3.11 -16.44 12.64
C SER A 94 -2.16 -16.22 11.46
N MET A 95 -0.92 -16.70 11.55
CA MET A 95 0.03 -16.64 10.42
C MET A 95 -0.57 -17.26 9.15
N LYS A 96 -1.21 -18.42 9.28
CA LYS A 96 -1.91 -19.07 8.15
C LYS A 96 -3.03 -18.17 7.57
N GLY A 97 -3.78 -17.47 8.43
CA GLY A 97 -4.79 -16.52 7.99
C GLY A 97 -4.22 -15.31 7.25
N LEU A 98 -3.05 -14.79 7.68
CA LEU A 98 -2.34 -13.74 6.95
C LEU A 98 -1.94 -14.19 5.54
N GLU A 99 -1.50 -15.43 5.38
CA GLU A 99 -1.12 -15.99 4.07
C GLU A 99 -2.34 -16.25 3.19
N GLU A 100 -3.34 -16.97 3.67
CA GLU A 100 -4.48 -17.46 2.86
C GLU A 100 -5.54 -16.37 2.61
N ILE A 101 -5.85 -15.53 3.62
CA ILE A 101 -6.94 -14.54 3.54
C ILE A 101 -6.40 -13.18 3.10
N CYS A 102 -5.28 -12.75 3.70
CA CYS A 102 -4.70 -11.43 3.42
C CYS A 102 -3.65 -11.48 2.30
N GLY A 103 -3.22 -12.66 1.86
CA GLY A 103 -2.23 -12.86 0.80
C GLY A 103 -0.83 -12.39 1.21
N TYR A 104 -0.43 -12.56 2.46
CA TYR A 104 0.95 -12.30 2.86
C TYR A 104 1.91 -13.18 2.04
N GLY A 105 2.96 -12.57 1.51
CA GLY A 105 3.87 -13.23 0.56
C GLY A 105 3.44 -13.14 -0.91
N GLN A 106 2.21 -12.68 -1.20
CA GLN A 106 1.74 -12.43 -2.56
C GLN A 106 1.92 -10.97 -2.95
N GLY A 107 2.34 -10.71 -4.18
CA GLY A 107 2.62 -9.34 -4.65
C GLY A 107 1.44 -8.37 -4.55
N GLY A 108 0.21 -8.85 -4.66
CA GLY A 108 -1.01 -8.04 -4.55
C GLY A 108 -1.67 -8.03 -3.17
N GLY A 109 -1.14 -8.80 -2.20
CA GLY A 109 -1.70 -8.97 -0.87
C GLY A 109 -1.07 -8.08 0.21
N LEU A 110 -1.17 -8.53 1.45
CA LEU A 110 -0.63 -7.87 2.63
C LEU A 110 0.91 -7.72 2.53
N ALA A 111 1.41 -6.54 2.84
CA ALA A 111 2.81 -6.16 2.68
C ALA A 111 3.36 -6.27 1.25
N GLY A 112 2.50 -6.45 0.27
CA GLY A 112 2.83 -6.50 -1.16
C GLY A 112 2.86 -5.11 -1.82
N TRP A 113 2.76 -5.10 -3.14
CA TRP A 113 2.88 -3.87 -3.95
C TRP A 113 1.77 -2.87 -3.66
N ASN A 114 2.16 -1.64 -3.31
CA ASN A 114 1.27 -0.54 -2.94
C ASN A 114 0.32 -0.87 -1.77
N CYS A 115 0.60 -1.91 -1.00
CA CYS A 115 -0.09 -2.17 0.25
C CYS A 115 0.36 -1.13 1.28
N ARG A 116 -0.61 -0.57 2.02
CA ARG A 116 -0.37 0.36 3.14
C ARG A 116 -0.61 -0.28 4.49
N HIS A 117 -1.06 -1.53 4.49
CA HIS A 117 -1.33 -2.26 5.71
C HIS A 117 -0.04 -2.82 6.28
N SER A 118 0.05 -2.80 7.59
CA SER A 118 1.00 -3.54 8.40
C SER A 118 0.23 -4.43 9.38
N PHE A 119 0.95 -5.22 10.14
CA PHE A 119 0.38 -6.06 11.19
C PHE A 119 1.36 -6.15 12.36
N TYR A 120 0.84 -6.44 13.52
CA TYR A 120 1.62 -6.60 14.75
C TYR A 120 1.09 -7.76 15.59
N PRO A 121 1.94 -8.31 16.50
CA PRO A 121 1.51 -9.36 17.38
C PRO A 121 0.26 -8.95 18.16
N PHE A 122 -0.64 -9.88 18.34
CA PHE A 122 -1.89 -9.70 19.09
C PHE A 122 -2.06 -10.86 20.06
N ASP A 123 -1.97 -10.58 21.33
CA ASP A 123 -2.22 -11.57 22.38
C ASP A 123 -3.71 -11.55 22.73
N LYS A 124 -4.41 -12.64 22.42
CA LYS A 124 -5.85 -12.76 22.65
C LYS A 124 -6.27 -12.74 24.12
N GLU A 125 -5.33 -12.99 25.04
CA GLU A 125 -5.60 -13.01 26.47
C GLU A 125 -5.44 -11.63 27.12
N ILE A 126 -4.64 -10.75 26.50
CA ILE A 126 -4.23 -9.48 27.11
C ILE A 126 -4.69 -8.29 26.27
N ASP A 127 -4.63 -8.41 24.91
CA ASP A 127 -4.83 -7.27 24.02
C ASP A 127 -6.31 -7.07 23.66
N GLU A 128 -6.71 -5.81 23.58
CA GLU A 128 -7.97 -5.40 22.98
C GLU A 128 -7.73 -4.97 21.52
N ARG A 129 -8.64 -5.35 20.64
CA ARG A 129 -8.58 -4.95 19.23
C ARG A 129 -8.64 -3.43 19.09
N ILE A 130 -7.75 -2.87 18.29
CA ILE A 130 -7.74 -1.44 17.95
C ILE A 130 -9.00 -1.07 17.14
N TYR A 131 -9.43 -1.98 16.26
CA TYR A 131 -10.61 -1.77 15.42
C TYR A 131 -11.74 -2.71 15.86
N SER A 132 -12.78 -2.17 16.49
CA SER A 132 -14.00 -2.94 16.77
C SER A 132 -14.76 -3.25 15.46
N ASP A 133 -15.64 -4.24 15.50
CA ASP A 133 -16.46 -4.56 14.33
C ASP A 133 -17.39 -3.39 13.95
N ASP A 134 -17.79 -2.57 14.94
CA ASP A 134 -18.57 -1.35 14.71
C ASP A 134 -17.74 -0.27 14.00
N ASP A 135 -16.48 -0.10 14.37
CA ASP A 135 -15.57 0.85 13.71
C ASP A 135 -15.33 0.44 12.25
N LEU A 136 -15.09 -0.85 12.00
CA LEU A 136 -14.91 -1.37 10.64
C LEU A 136 -16.19 -1.23 9.81
N ARG A 137 -17.36 -1.42 10.40
CA ARG A 137 -18.65 -1.21 9.74
C ARG A 137 -18.83 0.27 9.37
N LYS A 138 -18.63 1.19 10.31
CA LYS A 138 -18.70 2.64 10.07
C LYS A 138 -17.69 3.09 9.00
N MET A 139 -16.47 2.59 9.06
CA MET A 139 -15.45 2.87 8.04
C MET A 139 -15.93 2.43 6.65
N LYS A 140 -16.46 1.22 6.54
CA LYS A 140 -16.98 0.68 5.27
C LYS A 140 -18.18 1.50 4.75
N GLU A 141 -19.10 1.88 5.62
CA GLU A 141 -20.25 2.73 5.27
C GLU A 141 -19.79 4.10 4.76
N GLU A 142 -18.86 4.73 5.46
CA GLU A 142 -18.30 6.04 5.05
C GLU A 142 -17.59 5.96 3.70
N GLU A 143 -16.81 4.92 3.47
CA GLU A 143 -16.08 4.72 2.21
C GLU A 143 -16.99 4.37 1.03
N SER A 144 -18.11 3.74 1.27
CA SER A 144 -19.09 3.41 0.24
C SER A 144 -19.93 4.60 -0.20
N LYS A 145 -19.93 5.70 0.58
CA LYS A 145 -20.63 6.94 0.21
C LYS A 145 -20.10 7.49 -1.10
N LYS A 146 -20.98 7.60 -2.07
CA LYS A 146 -20.62 8.09 -3.39
C LYS A 146 -20.55 9.61 -3.42
N LYS A 147 -19.52 10.10 -4.09
CA LYS A 147 -19.30 11.52 -4.37
C LYS A 147 -19.42 11.74 -5.87
N SER A 148 -20.21 12.72 -6.27
CA SER A 148 -20.38 13.07 -7.68
C SER A 148 -19.28 14.03 -8.13
N PHE A 149 -18.67 13.75 -9.27
CA PHE A 149 -17.74 14.64 -9.96
C PHE A 149 -17.87 14.45 -11.47
N GLU A 150 -18.04 15.53 -12.21
CA GLU A 150 -18.24 15.55 -13.68
C GLU A 150 -19.32 14.56 -14.17
N GLY A 151 -20.43 14.46 -13.43
CA GLY A 151 -21.57 13.59 -13.79
C GLY A 151 -21.33 12.09 -13.53
N LYS A 152 -20.23 11.72 -12.90
CA LYS A 152 -19.94 10.34 -12.46
C LYS A 152 -19.89 10.23 -10.95
N GLU A 153 -20.27 9.09 -10.45
CA GLU A 153 -20.21 8.79 -9.02
C GLU A 153 -19.02 7.90 -8.69
N TYR A 154 -18.32 8.26 -7.63
CA TYR A 154 -17.12 7.57 -7.16
C TYR A 154 -17.25 7.26 -5.67
N ASP A 155 -16.92 6.04 -5.25
CA ASP A 155 -16.59 5.76 -3.86
C ASP A 155 -15.21 6.32 -3.49
N THR A 156 -14.83 6.24 -2.21
CA THR A 156 -13.55 6.82 -1.73
C THR A 156 -12.34 6.23 -2.45
N TYR A 157 -12.33 4.92 -2.69
CA TYR A 157 -11.23 4.28 -3.41
C TYR A 157 -11.17 4.73 -4.88
N GLN A 158 -12.31 4.69 -5.58
CA GLN A 158 -12.42 5.14 -6.98
C GLN A 158 -12.00 6.60 -7.15
N ALA A 159 -12.46 7.49 -6.25
CA ALA A 159 -12.08 8.90 -6.27
C ALA A 159 -10.55 9.07 -6.12
N THR A 160 -9.93 8.33 -5.21
CA THR A 160 -8.48 8.35 -5.02
C THR A 160 -7.73 7.84 -6.27
N GLN A 161 -8.22 6.80 -6.93
CA GLN A 161 -7.60 6.30 -8.18
C GLN A 161 -7.73 7.33 -9.31
N TYR A 162 -8.91 7.96 -9.44
CA TYR A 162 -9.12 9.01 -10.44
C TYR A 162 -8.24 10.23 -10.19
N GLN A 163 -8.12 10.68 -8.94
CA GLN A 163 -7.18 11.75 -8.57
C GLN A 163 -5.75 11.43 -9.00
N ARG A 164 -5.27 10.21 -8.74
CA ARG A 164 -3.91 9.78 -9.16
C ARG A 164 -3.74 9.78 -10.66
N GLU A 165 -4.77 9.40 -11.41
CA GLU A 165 -4.77 9.47 -12.87
C GLU A 165 -4.61 10.92 -13.34
N LEU A 166 -5.40 11.85 -12.81
CA LEU A 166 -5.32 13.27 -13.12
C LEU A 166 -3.95 13.86 -12.77
N GLU A 167 -3.40 13.54 -11.61
CA GLU A 167 -2.06 13.97 -11.19
C GLU A 167 -0.98 13.46 -12.15
N THR A 168 -1.13 12.23 -12.65
CA THR A 168 -0.21 11.64 -13.62
C THR A 168 -0.28 12.35 -14.97
N ARG A 169 -1.50 12.63 -15.48
CA ARG A 169 -1.73 13.41 -16.71
C ARG A 169 -1.18 14.83 -16.58
N LEU A 170 -1.42 15.49 -15.46
CA LEU A 170 -0.91 16.84 -15.18
C LEU A 170 0.62 16.88 -15.20
N ARG A 171 1.26 15.90 -14.55
CA ARG A 171 2.72 15.77 -14.53
C ARG A 171 3.30 15.55 -15.92
N TYR A 172 2.67 14.71 -16.73
CA TYR A 172 3.05 14.47 -18.12
C TYR A 172 2.96 15.74 -18.96
N ASN A 173 1.83 16.46 -18.87
CA ASN A 173 1.62 17.71 -19.63
C ASN A 173 2.63 18.80 -19.24
N ARG A 174 2.90 18.97 -17.94
CA ARG A 174 3.92 19.92 -17.46
C ARG A 174 5.31 19.61 -18.02
N GLN A 175 5.67 18.35 -18.17
CA GLN A 175 6.95 17.96 -18.75
C GLN A 175 7.02 18.24 -20.23
N ASN A 176 5.94 17.96 -20.97
CA ASN A 176 5.88 18.27 -22.40
C ASN A 176 5.99 19.77 -22.66
N ILE A 177 5.27 20.58 -21.89
CA ILE A 177 5.36 22.06 -21.98
C ILE A 177 6.82 22.48 -21.73
N LYS A 178 7.47 21.97 -20.68
CA LYS A 178 8.86 22.31 -20.40
C LYS A 178 9.82 21.95 -21.54
N LEU A 179 9.59 20.84 -22.23
CA LEU A 179 10.41 20.42 -23.37
C LEU A 179 10.19 21.29 -24.62
N LEU A 180 9.01 21.90 -24.77
CA LEU A 180 8.67 22.75 -25.89
C LEU A 180 9.10 24.21 -25.69
N THR A 181 9.43 24.61 -24.46
CA THR A 181 9.81 25.97 -24.09
C THR A 181 11.32 26.12 -23.84
N THR A 182 12.11 25.07 -23.99
CA THR A 182 13.58 25.06 -24.00
C THR A 182 14.11 24.99 -25.42
#